data_e38c1127c64278b1ec4a88557b690ff9
#
_entry.id   e38c1127c64278b1ec4a88557b690ff9
#
_cell.length_a   1.000
_cell.length_b   1.000
_cell.length_c   1.000
_cell.angle_alpha   90.00
_cell.angle_beta   90.00
_cell.angle_gamma   90.00
#
_symmetry.space_group_name_H-M   'P 1'
#
loop_
_entity.id
_entity.type
_entity.pdbx_description
1 polymer ?
#
loop_
_entity_poly.entity_id
_entity_poly.type
_entity_poly.pdbx_seq_one_letter_code
_entity_poly.pdbx_strand_id
1 'polypeptide(L)'
;RVGFSAGHILLGFALGVVVSVLLAAAAERWAWVDTLLVPVIQLVKATPVASFIILALVWVSGRSLSILISFLMVLPVLYGAVRTGIRAADPQLLEMAKVFRLPLGCRLRAVWLPAVLPAFRQGCSVALGVCWKSGVAAEVIGLPNGSIGDALYRAKITLSTGELFAWTFVIILLSAGFEKLFLFALGKAVGAVLGEEGAKC
;
A
#
# COMPACT_ATOMS: atom_id res chain seq x y z
N ARG A 1 15.08 9.86 14.08
CA ARG A 1 15.03 8.47 13.60
C ARG A 1 13.62 8.08 13.17
N VAL A 2 12.63 8.21 14.06
CA VAL A 2 11.23 7.86 13.75
C VAL A 2 10.71 8.62 12.52
N GLY A 3 10.92 9.95 12.46
CA GLY A 3 10.46 10.76 11.31
C GLY A 3 11.13 10.39 9.99
N PHE A 4 12.39 9.97 10.01
CA PHE A 4 13.10 9.49 8.83
C PHE A 4 12.47 8.20 8.30
N SER A 5 12.38 7.17 9.13
CA SER A 5 11.81 5.86 8.75
C SER A 5 10.35 5.99 8.35
N ALA A 6 9.53 6.71 9.15
CA ALA A 6 8.13 6.92 8.83
C ALA A 6 7.94 7.63 7.48
N GLY A 7 8.71 8.68 7.21
CA GLY A 7 8.64 9.41 5.94
C GLY A 7 8.96 8.53 4.73
N HIS A 8 10.02 7.73 4.81
CA HIS A 8 10.43 6.85 3.71
C HIS A 8 9.43 5.70 3.49
N ILE A 9 8.99 5.05 4.57
CA ILE A 9 8.03 3.95 4.49
C ILE A 9 6.68 4.44 3.95
N LEU A 10 6.18 5.57 4.45
CA LEU A 10 4.92 6.14 4.00
C LEU A 10 4.97 6.66 2.56
N LEU A 11 6.12 7.18 2.13
CA LEU A 11 6.33 7.55 0.72
C LEU A 11 6.25 6.30 -0.18
N GLY A 12 6.91 5.21 0.21
CA GLY A 12 6.81 3.93 -0.50
C GLY A 12 5.37 3.40 -0.54
N PHE A 13 4.64 3.49 0.58
CA PHE A 13 3.22 3.15 0.66
C PHE A 13 2.37 4.01 -0.29
N ALA A 14 2.52 5.33 -0.26
CA ALA A 14 1.75 6.24 -1.11
C ALA A 14 1.99 5.98 -2.60
N LEU A 15 3.25 5.79 -3.00
CA LEU A 15 3.60 5.38 -4.37
C LEU A 15 2.95 4.04 -4.73
N GLY A 16 3.00 3.06 -3.81
CA GLY A 16 2.35 1.76 -3.98
C GLY A 16 0.84 1.87 -4.18
N VAL A 17 0.16 2.71 -3.40
CA VAL A 17 -1.28 2.99 -3.55
C VAL A 17 -1.58 3.52 -4.95
N VAL A 18 -0.91 4.60 -5.35
CA VAL A 18 -1.16 5.25 -6.65
C VAL A 18 -0.93 4.28 -7.81
N VAL A 19 0.23 3.63 -7.83
CA VAL A 19 0.60 2.70 -8.92
C VAL A 19 -0.33 1.49 -8.95
N SER A 20 -0.67 0.91 -7.80
CA SER A 20 -1.57 -0.25 -7.73
C SER A 20 -2.98 0.06 -8.25
N VAL A 21 -3.53 1.23 -7.90
CA VAL A 21 -4.85 1.66 -8.40
C VAL A 21 -4.81 1.86 -9.92
N LEU A 22 -3.79 2.53 -10.44
CA LEU A 22 -3.63 2.76 -11.88
C LEU A 22 -3.45 1.44 -12.64
N LEU A 23 -2.60 0.53 -12.15
CA LEU A 23 -2.37 -0.76 -12.78
C LEU A 23 -3.61 -1.65 -12.72
N ALA A 24 -4.35 -1.66 -11.61
CA ALA A 24 -5.59 -2.43 -11.50
C ALA A 24 -6.67 -1.90 -12.45
N ALA A 25 -6.83 -0.58 -12.56
CA ALA A 25 -7.76 0.02 -13.50
C ALA A 25 -7.36 -0.26 -14.96
N ALA A 26 -6.07 -0.20 -15.28
CA ALA A 26 -5.55 -0.53 -16.61
C ALA A 26 -5.76 -2.02 -16.96
N ALA A 27 -5.52 -2.92 -16.01
CA ALA A 27 -5.71 -4.37 -16.20
C ALA A 27 -7.18 -4.74 -16.44
N GLU A 28 -8.13 -4.07 -15.80
CA GLU A 28 -9.57 -4.28 -16.06
C GLU A 28 -10.04 -3.62 -17.38
N ARG A 29 -9.31 -2.63 -17.89
CA ARG A 29 -9.64 -1.99 -19.17
C ARG A 29 -9.02 -2.72 -20.37
N TRP A 30 -7.82 -3.29 -20.22
CA TRP A 30 -7.05 -3.92 -21.30
C TRP A 30 -6.58 -5.32 -20.89
N ALA A 31 -7.12 -6.36 -21.50
CA ALA A 31 -6.80 -7.75 -21.20
C ALA A 31 -5.31 -8.10 -21.37
N TRP A 32 -4.61 -7.45 -22.33
CA TRP A 32 -3.17 -7.67 -22.52
C TRP A 32 -2.34 -7.14 -21.34
N VAL A 33 -2.76 -6.04 -20.68
CA VAL A 33 -2.12 -5.52 -19.47
C VAL A 33 -2.27 -6.52 -18.33
N ASP A 34 -3.45 -7.11 -18.18
CA ASP A 34 -3.69 -8.15 -17.18
C ASP A 34 -2.78 -9.35 -17.40
N THR A 35 -2.70 -9.85 -18.62
CA THR A 35 -1.85 -11.01 -18.98
C THR A 35 -0.37 -10.76 -18.67
N LEU A 36 0.13 -9.53 -18.87
CA LEU A 36 1.50 -9.15 -18.53
C LEU A 36 1.72 -8.94 -17.03
N LEU A 37 0.76 -8.38 -16.32
CA LEU A 37 0.92 -8.06 -14.90
C LEU A 37 0.80 -9.26 -13.98
N VAL A 38 -0.04 -10.24 -14.32
CA VAL A 38 -0.25 -11.44 -13.48
C VAL A 38 1.06 -12.15 -13.12
N PRO A 39 1.95 -12.51 -14.09
CA PRO A 39 3.19 -13.16 -13.73
C PRO A 39 4.14 -12.29 -12.92
N VAL A 40 4.18 -10.98 -13.18
CA VAL A 40 5.03 -10.04 -12.42
C VAL A 40 4.55 -9.93 -10.96
N ILE A 41 3.26 -9.78 -10.75
CA ILE A 41 2.67 -9.73 -9.40
C ILE A 41 2.89 -11.05 -8.65
N GLN A 42 2.78 -12.19 -9.33
CA GLN A 42 3.07 -13.51 -8.73
C GLN A 42 4.54 -13.66 -8.36
N LEU A 43 5.46 -13.20 -9.21
CA LEU A 43 6.89 -13.19 -8.93
C LEU A 43 7.20 -12.39 -7.67
N VAL A 44 6.67 -11.16 -7.55
CA VAL A 44 6.87 -10.30 -6.38
C VAL A 44 6.33 -10.97 -5.11
N LYS A 45 5.16 -11.62 -5.17
CA LYS A 45 4.57 -12.34 -4.03
C LYS A 45 5.38 -13.58 -3.62
N ALA A 46 5.97 -14.28 -4.58
CA ALA A 46 6.70 -15.52 -4.32
C ALA A 46 8.12 -15.27 -3.81
N THR A 47 8.71 -14.13 -4.13
CA THR A 47 10.10 -13.85 -3.76
C THR A 47 10.22 -13.46 -2.30
N PRO A 48 11.14 -14.06 -1.54
CA PRO A 48 11.40 -13.67 -0.15
C PRO A 48 11.86 -12.21 -0.05
N VAL A 49 11.27 -11.45 0.88
CA VAL A 49 11.57 -10.02 1.05
C VAL A 49 13.07 -9.76 1.25
N ALA A 50 13.74 -10.59 2.06
CA ALA A 50 15.16 -10.46 2.33
C ALA A 50 16.02 -10.57 1.06
N SER A 51 15.66 -11.48 0.14
CA SER A 51 16.35 -11.62 -1.14
C SER A 51 16.18 -10.38 -2.02
N PHE A 52 14.96 -9.81 -2.05
CA PHE A 52 14.72 -8.53 -2.75
C PHE A 52 15.54 -7.38 -2.18
N ILE A 53 15.64 -7.29 -0.85
CA ILE A 53 16.42 -6.25 -0.19
C ILE A 53 17.90 -6.33 -0.61
N ILE A 54 18.48 -7.54 -0.60
CA ILE A 54 19.89 -7.74 -0.96
C ILE A 54 20.13 -7.41 -2.44
N LEU A 55 19.23 -7.86 -3.33
CA LEU A 55 19.31 -7.53 -4.76
C LEU A 55 19.21 -6.02 -5.00
N ALA A 56 18.25 -5.37 -4.34
CA ALA A 56 18.04 -3.93 -4.49
C ALA A 56 19.23 -3.09 -4.02
N LEU A 57 19.99 -3.55 -3.01
CA LEU A 57 21.19 -2.87 -2.53
C LEU A 57 22.29 -2.74 -3.59
N VAL A 58 22.29 -3.56 -4.63
CA VAL A 58 23.25 -3.47 -5.73
C VAL A 58 23.04 -2.20 -6.56
N TRP A 59 21.78 -1.75 -6.69
CA TRP A 59 21.43 -0.60 -7.55
C TRP A 59 20.93 0.62 -6.78
N VAL A 60 20.42 0.43 -5.57
CA VAL A 60 19.78 1.49 -4.78
C VAL A 60 20.54 1.73 -3.50
N SER A 61 20.77 3.00 -3.17
CA SER A 61 21.42 3.37 -1.91
C SER A 61 20.58 2.90 -0.70
N GLY A 62 21.22 2.53 0.40
CA GLY A 62 20.55 2.13 1.63
C GLY A 62 19.50 3.13 2.13
N ARG A 63 19.68 4.44 1.82
CA ARG A 63 18.75 5.50 2.20
C ARG A 63 17.40 5.41 1.48
N SER A 64 17.37 5.03 0.21
CA SER A 64 16.14 4.92 -0.59
C SER A 64 15.57 3.50 -0.62
N LEU A 65 16.27 2.55 -0.01
CA LEU A 65 15.93 1.14 -0.02
C LEU A 65 14.57 0.86 0.63
N SER A 66 14.27 1.50 1.77
CA SER A 66 13.00 1.33 2.47
C SER A 66 11.81 1.83 1.65
N ILE A 67 11.99 2.89 0.83
CA ILE A 67 10.95 3.38 -0.10
C ILE A 67 10.64 2.30 -1.14
N LEU A 68 11.67 1.77 -1.80
CA LEU A 68 11.53 0.78 -2.86
C LEU A 68 10.90 -0.52 -2.36
N ILE A 69 11.38 -1.03 -1.22
CA ILE A 69 10.88 -2.28 -0.65
C ILE A 69 9.44 -2.12 -0.15
N SER A 70 9.12 -1.01 0.52
CA SER A 70 7.76 -0.70 0.92
C SER A 70 6.81 -0.61 -0.28
N PHE A 71 7.20 0.08 -1.34
CA PHE A 71 6.47 0.15 -2.60
C PHE A 71 6.21 -1.24 -3.19
N LEU A 72 7.27 -2.07 -3.34
CA LEU A 72 7.16 -3.40 -3.92
C LEU A 72 6.23 -4.34 -3.14
N MET A 73 6.24 -4.24 -1.80
CA MET A 73 5.38 -5.08 -0.96
C MET A 73 3.91 -4.64 -0.94
N VAL A 74 3.67 -3.33 -1.04
CA VAL A 74 2.32 -2.75 -1.10
C VAL A 74 1.62 -3.06 -2.43
N LEU A 75 2.38 -3.00 -3.53
CA LEU A 75 1.87 -3.10 -4.90
C LEU A 75 1.00 -4.35 -5.14
N PRO A 76 1.43 -5.58 -4.88
CA PRO A 76 0.62 -6.77 -5.14
C PRO A 76 -0.61 -6.87 -4.23
N VAL A 77 -0.54 -6.37 -3.01
CA VAL A 77 -1.64 -6.41 -2.04
C VAL A 77 -2.78 -5.51 -2.52
N LEU A 78 -2.46 -4.25 -2.82
CA LEU A 78 -3.45 -3.27 -3.26
C LEU A 78 -3.95 -3.52 -4.68
N TYR A 79 -3.08 -3.96 -5.60
CA TYR A 79 -3.51 -4.38 -6.93
C TYR A 79 -4.60 -5.45 -6.85
N GLY A 80 -4.40 -6.49 -6.03
CA GLY A 80 -5.39 -7.55 -5.83
C GLY A 80 -6.68 -7.03 -5.18
N ALA A 81 -6.57 -6.19 -4.15
CA ALA A 81 -7.72 -5.62 -3.46
C ALA A 81 -8.57 -4.74 -4.38
N VAL A 82 -7.95 -3.85 -5.17
CA VAL A 82 -8.66 -2.99 -6.11
C VAL A 82 -9.35 -3.81 -7.21
N ARG A 83 -8.66 -4.81 -7.79
CA ARG A 83 -9.28 -5.70 -8.78
C ARG A 83 -10.48 -6.46 -8.22
N THR A 84 -10.36 -7.01 -7.01
CA THR A 84 -11.48 -7.68 -6.35
C THR A 84 -12.67 -6.73 -6.18
N GLY A 85 -12.41 -5.50 -5.76
CA GLY A 85 -13.46 -4.48 -5.62
C GLY A 85 -14.11 -4.08 -6.95
N ILE A 86 -13.32 -3.93 -8.02
CA ILE A 86 -13.87 -3.63 -9.36
C ILE A 86 -14.77 -4.77 -9.83
N ARG A 87 -14.37 -6.02 -9.65
CA ARG A 87 -15.15 -7.19 -10.05
C ARG A 87 -16.37 -7.46 -9.17
N ALA A 88 -16.42 -6.89 -7.98
CA ALA A 88 -17.57 -6.96 -7.08
C ALA A 88 -18.69 -5.96 -7.42
N ALA A 89 -18.48 -5.08 -8.41
CA ALA A 89 -19.50 -4.14 -8.85
C ALA A 89 -20.70 -4.90 -9.48
N ASP A 90 -21.92 -4.53 -9.05
CA ASP A 90 -23.15 -5.17 -9.51
C ASP A 90 -23.37 -4.91 -11.01
N PRO A 91 -23.47 -5.98 -11.84
CA PRO A 91 -23.74 -5.84 -13.27
C PRO A 91 -25.07 -5.12 -13.56
N GLN A 92 -26.09 -5.29 -12.74
CA GLN A 92 -27.39 -4.65 -12.93
C GLN A 92 -27.30 -3.15 -12.75
N LEU A 93 -26.52 -2.67 -11.75
CA LEU A 93 -26.28 -1.24 -11.57
C LEU A 93 -25.47 -0.64 -12.74
N LEU A 94 -24.53 -1.42 -13.29
CA LEU A 94 -23.76 -1.00 -14.46
C LEU A 94 -24.62 -0.91 -15.73
N GLU A 95 -25.56 -1.82 -15.92
CA GLU A 95 -26.53 -1.79 -17.03
C GLU A 95 -27.50 -0.62 -16.88
N MET A 96 -28.04 -0.41 -15.69
CA MET A 96 -28.88 0.74 -15.37
C MET A 96 -28.17 2.06 -15.69
N ALA A 97 -26.91 2.20 -15.26
CA ALA A 97 -26.11 3.38 -15.52
C ALA A 97 -25.83 3.61 -17.02
N LYS A 98 -25.82 2.55 -17.84
CA LYS A 98 -25.74 2.65 -19.30
C LYS A 98 -27.05 3.11 -19.94
N VAL A 99 -28.18 2.52 -19.50
CA VAL A 99 -29.52 2.84 -20.00
C VAL A 99 -29.87 4.31 -19.74
N PHE A 100 -29.59 4.80 -18.54
CA PHE A 100 -29.78 6.21 -18.15
C PHE A 100 -28.69 7.15 -18.69
N ARG A 101 -27.71 6.65 -19.44
CA ARG A 101 -26.59 7.43 -20.02
C ARG A 101 -25.87 8.29 -19.00
N LEU A 102 -25.67 7.76 -17.77
CA LEU A 102 -25.00 8.51 -16.72
C LEU A 102 -23.58 8.92 -17.14
N PRO A 103 -23.15 10.17 -16.89
CA PRO A 103 -21.79 10.61 -17.19
C PRO A 103 -20.77 9.77 -16.40
N LEU A 104 -19.56 9.64 -16.94
CA LEU A 104 -18.51 8.78 -16.35
C LEU A 104 -18.22 9.11 -14.88
N GLY A 105 -18.27 10.39 -14.50
CA GLY A 105 -18.06 10.82 -13.11
C GLY A 105 -19.11 10.27 -12.15
N CYS A 106 -20.40 10.34 -12.51
CA CYS A 106 -21.49 9.80 -11.71
C CYS A 106 -21.43 8.28 -11.64
N ARG A 107 -21.08 7.61 -12.72
CA ARG A 107 -20.93 6.17 -12.78
C ARG A 107 -19.77 5.67 -11.89
N LEU A 108 -18.64 6.39 -11.91
CA LEU A 108 -17.51 6.11 -11.02
C LEU A 108 -17.91 6.26 -9.54
N ARG A 109 -18.64 7.32 -9.18
CA ARG A 109 -19.02 7.61 -7.80
C ARG A 109 -20.16 6.74 -7.28
N ALA A 110 -21.20 6.53 -8.10
CA ALA A 110 -22.40 5.82 -7.67
C ALA A 110 -22.25 4.30 -7.70
N VAL A 111 -21.42 3.74 -8.58
CA VAL A 111 -21.28 2.29 -8.76
C VAL A 111 -19.90 1.78 -8.37
N TRP A 112 -18.84 2.35 -8.99
CA TRP A 112 -17.50 1.81 -8.80
C TRP A 112 -16.90 2.11 -7.44
N LEU A 113 -17.03 3.34 -6.95
CA LEU A 113 -16.42 3.75 -5.67
C LEU A 113 -16.98 2.97 -4.48
N PRO A 114 -18.33 2.81 -4.32
CA PRO A 114 -18.89 2.00 -3.25
C PRO A 114 -18.52 0.52 -3.34
N ALA A 115 -18.39 -0.03 -4.56
CA ALA A 115 -18.01 -1.42 -4.76
C ALA A 115 -16.53 -1.68 -4.43
N VAL A 116 -15.62 -0.78 -4.81
CA VAL A 116 -14.17 -0.91 -4.59
C VAL A 116 -13.77 -0.61 -3.15
N LEU A 117 -14.46 0.33 -2.50
CA LEU A 117 -14.05 0.87 -1.20
C LEU A 117 -13.86 -0.17 -0.09
N PRO A 118 -14.76 -1.15 0.14
CA PRO A 118 -14.58 -2.14 1.20
C PRO A 118 -13.30 -2.97 0.99
N ALA A 119 -13.09 -3.46 -0.23
CA ALA A 119 -11.90 -4.25 -0.58
C ALA A 119 -10.62 -3.40 -0.51
N PHE A 120 -10.67 -2.15 -0.98
CA PHE A 120 -9.56 -1.21 -0.89
C PHE A 120 -9.19 -0.88 0.55
N ARG A 121 -10.16 -0.60 1.41
CA ARG A 121 -9.95 -0.34 2.84
C ARG A 121 -9.28 -1.52 3.54
N GLN A 122 -9.78 -2.74 3.29
CA GLN A 122 -9.18 -3.96 3.80
C GLN A 122 -7.76 -4.16 3.27
N GLY A 123 -7.56 -3.93 1.98
CA GLY A 123 -6.24 -3.99 1.33
C GLY A 123 -5.25 -3.00 1.93
N CYS A 124 -5.67 -1.77 2.22
CA CYS A 124 -4.82 -0.75 2.85
C CYS A 124 -4.39 -1.14 4.27
N SER A 125 -5.30 -1.72 5.07
CA SER A 125 -4.96 -2.22 6.42
C SER A 125 -3.85 -3.28 6.35
N VAL A 126 -4.01 -4.29 5.49
CA VAL A 126 -2.99 -5.34 5.28
C VAL A 126 -1.69 -4.75 4.72
N ALA A 127 -1.79 -3.89 3.71
CA ALA A 127 -0.65 -3.27 3.04
C ALA A 127 0.19 -2.40 3.99
N LEU A 128 -0.43 -1.62 4.88
CA LEU A 128 0.27 -0.84 5.90
C LEU A 128 1.06 -1.73 6.85
N GLY A 129 0.47 -2.81 7.34
CA GLY A 129 1.17 -3.74 8.22
C GLY A 129 2.38 -4.40 7.55
N VAL A 130 2.24 -4.82 6.27
CA VAL A 130 3.36 -5.39 5.49
C VAL A 130 4.41 -4.34 5.18
N CYS A 131 4.01 -3.13 4.80
CA CYS A 131 4.86 -2.00 4.48
C CYS A 131 5.81 -1.64 5.64
N TRP A 132 5.29 -1.52 6.86
CA TRP A 132 6.11 -1.25 8.05
C TRP A 132 7.13 -2.36 8.32
N LYS A 133 6.70 -3.62 8.27
CA LYS A 133 7.58 -4.76 8.50
C LYS A 133 8.71 -4.82 7.47
N SER A 134 8.37 -4.70 6.20
CA SER A 134 9.35 -4.79 5.11
C SER A 134 10.25 -3.55 5.03
N GLY A 135 9.71 -2.35 5.27
CA GLY A 135 10.46 -1.12 5.28
C GLY A 135 11.52 -1.06 6.38
N VAL A 136 11.14 -1.45 7.60
CA VAL A 136 12.10 -1.56 8.72
C VAL A 136 13.14 -2.66 8.45
N ALA A 137 12.73 -3.81 7.89
CA ALA A 137 13.68 -4.86 7.51
C ALA A 137 14.70 -4.36 6.46
N ALA A 138 14.26 -3.56 5.50
CA ALA A 138 15.12 -2.91 4.52
C ALA A 138 16.11 -1.93 5.18
N GLU A 139 15.69 -1.19 6.19
CA GLU A 139 16.57 -0.30 6.95
C GLU A 139 17.60 -1.06 7.80
N VAL A 140 17.22 -2.21 8.38
CA VAL A 140 18.14 -3.05 9.16
C VAL A 140 19.25 -3.63 8.28
N ILE A 141 18.95 -3.94 7.02
CA ILE A 141 19.93 -4.50 6.07
C ILE A 141 20.70 -3.37 5.36
N GLY A 142 20.01 -2.30 4.96
CA GLY A 142 20.58 -1.16 4.23
C GLY A 142 21.34 -0.15 5.11
N LEU A 143 21.14 -0.19 6.43
CA LEU A 143 21.80 0.61 7.45
C LEU A 143 21.86 2.14 7.13
N PRO A 144 20.75 2.77 6.75
CA PRO A 144 20.76 4.22 6.55
C PRO A 144 20.91 4.94 7.89
N ASN A 145 21.92 5.80 7.99
CA ASN A 145 22.21 6.55 9.21
C ASN A 145 20.95 7.29 9.72
N GLY A 146 20.66 7.13 11.00
CA GLY A 146 19.57 7.82 11.67
C GLY A 146 18.18 7.21 11.47
N SER A 147 18.07 6.00 10.93
CA SER A 147 16.83 5.24 10.83
C SER A 147 16.51 4.43 12.10
N ILE A 148 15.31 3.86 12.16
CA ILE A 148 14.92 2.89 13.18
C ILE A 148 15.71 1.59 12.97
N GLY A 149 15.90 1.17 11.71
CA GLY A 149 16.69 -0.02 11.37
C GLY A 149 18.15 0.07 11.81
N ASP A 150 18.79 1.23 11.66
CA ASP A 150 20.13 1.49 12.19
C ASP A 150 20.18 1.37 13.72
N ALA A 151 19.15 1.87 14.42
CA ALA A 151 19.07 1.74 15.88
C ALA A 151 18.93 0.26 16.33
N LEU A 152 18.06 -0.50 15.65
CA LEU A 152 17.91 -1.94 15.90
C LEU A 152 19.22 -2.71 15.65
N TYR A 153 19.91 -2.39 14.55
CA TYR A 153 21.17 -3.03 14.23
C TYR A 153 22.25 -2.74 15.27
N ARG A 154 22.37 -1.47 15.70
CA ARG A 154 23.31 -1.09 16.79
C ARG A 154 23.01 -1.80 18.09
N ALA A 155 21.74 -1.83 18.51
CA ALA A 155 21.32 -2.55 19.71
C ALA A 155 21.65 -4.06 19.63
N LYS A 156 21.58 -4.66 18.41
CA LYS A 156 21.98 -6.04 18.16
C LYS A 156 23.48 -6.26 18.39
N ILE A 157 24.36 -5.41 17.79
CA ILE A 157 25.81 -5.60 17.91
C ILE A 157 26.34 -5.28 19.31
N THR A 158 25.67 -4.40 20.07
CA THR A 158 26.00 -4.11 21.47
C THR A 158 25.33 -5.10 22.43
N LEU A 159 24.58 -6.09 21.94
CA LEU A 159 23.84 -7.07 22.74
C LEU A 159 22.90 -6.43 23.76
N SER A 160 22.43 -5.22 23.46
CA SER A 160 21.52 -4.46 24.30
C SER A 160 20.07 -4.92 24.07
N THR A 161 19.68 -6.03 24.71
CA THR A 161 18.35 -6.64 24.55
C THR A 161 17.21 -5.70 24.93
N GLY A 162 17.41 -4.85 25.94
CA GLY A 162 16.42 -3.84 26.35
C GLY A 162 16.11 -2.83 25.25
N GLU A 163 17.14 -2.34 24.55
CA GLU A 163 16.95 -1.43 23.42
C GLU A 163 16.26 -2.11 22.23
N LEU A 164 16.58 -3.39 21.96
CA LEU A 164 15.90 -4.16 20.90
C LEU A 164 14.39 -4.25 21.17
N PHE A 165 14.00 -4.60 22.38
CA PHE A 165 12.58 -4.66 22.76
C PHE A 165 11.92 -3.28 22.70
N ALA A 166 12.59 -2.24 23.19
CA ALA A 166 12.07 -0.87 23.15
C ALA A 166 11.79 -0.40 21.71
N TRP A 167 12.74 -0.58 20.79
CA TRP A 167 12.55 -0.21 19.38
C TRP A 167 11.47 -1.07 18.70
N THR A 168 11.40 -2.36 19.01
CA THR A 168 10.34 -3.24 18.50
C THR A 168 8.96 -2.74 18.94
N PHE A 169 8.82 -2.36 20.21
CA PHE A 169 7.57 -1.80 20.74
C PHE A 169 7.20 -0.48 20.07
N VAL A 170 8.17 0.40 19.84
CA VAL A 170 7.98 1.66 19.10
C VAL A 170 7.46 1.39 17.68
N ILE A 171 8.03 0.40 16.97
CA ILE A 171 7.58 0.04 15.62
C ILE A 171 6.14 -0.45 15.62
N ILE A 172 5.76 -1.28 16.60
CA ILE A 172 4.39 -1.79 16.73
C ILE A 172 3.41 -0.63 16.94
N LEU A 173 3.72 0.29 17.86
CA LEU A 173 2.88 1.45 18.15
C LEU A 173 2.76 2.38 16.92
N LEU A 174 3.86 2.64 16.23
CA LEU A 174 3.86 3.45 15.03
C LEU A 174 3.02 2.81 13.92
N SER A 175 3.22 1.52 13.64
CA SER A 175 2.45 0.79 12.64
C SER A 175 0.95 0.85 12.92
N ALA A 176 0.53 0.53 14.16
CA ALA A 176 -0.87 0.56 14.57
C ALA A 176 -1.46 2.00 14.56
N GLY A 177 -0.66 2.98 14.97
CA GLY A 177 -1.06 4.38 14.96
C GLY A 177 -1.30 4.90 13.54
N PHE A 178 -0.37 4.64 12.62
CA PHE A 178 -0.51 5.03 11.22
C PHE A 178 -1.66 4.31 10.52
N GLU A 179 -1.86 3.03 10.79
CA GLU A 179 -2.99 2.29 10.25
C GLU A 179 -4.32 2.94 10.65
N LYS A 180 -4.52 3.19 11.95
CA LYS A 180 -5.75 3.84 12.45
C LYS A 180 -5.93 5.24 11.86
N LEU A 181 -4.87 6.03 11.82
CA LEU A 181 -4.89 7.39 11.28
C LEU A 181 -5.26 7.39 9.80
N PHE A 182 -4.62 6.53 9.01
CA PHE A 182 -4.89 6.42 7.58
C PHE A 182 -6.32 5.96 7.29
N LEU A 183 -6.80 4.92 7.97
CA LEU A 183 -8.17 4.40 7.79
C LEU A 183 -9.23 5.42 8.23
N PHE A 184 -8.95 6.20 9.27
CA PHE A 184 -9.81 7.31 9.69
C PHE A 184 -9.84 8.43 8.64
N ALA A 185 -8.67 8.85 8.14
CA ALA A 185 -8.56 9.87 7.10
C ALA A 185 -9.26 9.41 5.81
N LEU A 186 -9.05 8.14 5.41
CA LEU A 186 -9.72 7.54 4.26
C LEU A 186 -11.25 7.54 4.43
N GLY A 187 -11.75 7.17 5.61
CA GLY A 187 -13.18 7.20 5.91
C GLY A 187 -13.79 8.59 5.79
N LYS A 188 -13.10 9.62 6.32
CA LYS A 188 -13.52 11.02 6.17
C LYS A 188 -13.50 11.50 4.72
N ALA A 189 -12.43 11.23 3.99
CA ALA A 189 -12.29 11.63 2.59
C ALA A 189 -13.41 11.02 1.72
N VAL A 190 -13.71 9.75 1.94
CA VAL A 190 -14.80 9.05 1.22
C VAL A 190 -16.16 9.59 1.64
N GLY A 191 -16.41 9.83 2.92
CA GLY A 191 -17.65 10.43 3.42
C GLY A 191 -17.92 11.80 2.80
N ALA A 192 -16.88 12.63 2.63
CA ALA A 192 -16.98 13.91 1.96
C ALA A 192 -17.34 13.75 0.46
N VAL A 193 -16.68 12.82 -0.24
CA VAL A 193 -16.92 12.58 -1.68
C VAL A 193 -18.31 11.99 -1.94
N LEU A 194 -18.79 11.11 -1.08
CA LEU A 194 -20.12 10.48 -1.23
C LEU A 194 -21.26 11.34 -0.67
N GLY A 195 -21.00 12.18 0.35
CA GLY A 195 -22.03 12.97 1.03
C GLY A 195 -22.35 14.29 0.34
N GLU A 196 -21.34 15.03 -0.15
CA GLU A 196 -21.55 16.36 -0.73
C GLU A 196 -21.98 16.37 -2.20
N GLU A 197 -21.72 15.30 -2.94
CA GLU A 197 -21.93 15.26 -4.39
C GLU A 197 -22.90 14.16 -4.85
N GLY A 198 -23.35 13.27 -3.97
CA GLY A 198 -24.45 12.32 -4.24
C GLY A 198 -25.77 13.04 -4.56
N ALA A 199 -25.91 14.29 -4.14
CA ALA A 199 -27.06 15.13 -4.45
C ALA A 199 -27.03 15.78 -5.85
N LYS A 200 -25.92 15.66 -6.60
CA LYS A 200 -25.73 16.28 -7.93
C LYS A 200 -25.76 15.28 -9.12
N CYS A 201 -25.85 14.01 -8.82
CA CYS A 201 -26.08 12.94 -9.80
C CYS A 201 -27.48 12.40 -9.73
#